data_e404f1df8f8450bbddc90b2f60db374b
#
_entry.id   e404f1df8f8450bbddc90b2f60db374b
#
_cell.length_a   1.000
_cell.length_b   1.000
_cell.length_c   1.000
_cell.angle_alpha   90.00
_cell.angle_beta   90.00
_cell.angle_gamma   90.00
#
_symmetry.space_group_name_H-M   'P 1'
#
loop_
_entity.id
_entity.type
_entity.pdbx_description
1 polymer ?
#
loop_
_entity_poly.entity_id
_entity_poly.type
_entity_poly.pdbx_seq_one_letter_code
_entity_poly.pdbx_strand_id
1 'polypeptide(L)'
;IKAAVLADTEKSVRENTIIASNTSTISITRLAESLQRPENFVGMHFFNPVHMMPLVEVIRGEKTSAEAIATTVVLAQKMGKTPIVVNDCPGFLVNRVLFPYFGAFDLLLKDGADFQQVDKVMEKFGWPMGPAYLIDVVGIDTGVHGAEVMAEGFPDRMKPDYKGAIEIMYENKRLGQKNDVGFYKYELDRKGKKAKVVDATAYELVATMATTEKHEFDAQEIIDRMMLTFCNE
;
A
#
# COMPACT_ATOMS: atom_id res chain seq x y z
N ILE A 1 17.05 -11.20 -7.09
CA ILE A 1 16.37 -11.67 -8.31
C ILE A 1 16.14 -10.51 -9.28
N LYS A 2 15.41 -9.42 -8.93
CA LYS A 2 15.09 -8.31 -9.86
C LYS A 2 16.33 -7.68 -10.50
N ALA A 3 17.37 -7.38 -9.73
CA ALA A 3 18.62 -6.79 -10.24
C ALA A 3 19.28 -7.65 -11.34
N ALA A 4 19.37 -8.98 -11.14
CA ALA A 4 19.92 -9.89 -12.13
C ALA A 4 19.08 -9.92 -13.43
N VAL A 5 17.74 -9.98 -13.30
CA VAL A 5 16.83 -9.95 -14.46
C VAL A 5 16.97 -8.65 -15.24
N LEU A 6 17.07 -7.51 -14.55
CA LEU A 6 17.24 -6.19 -15.19
C LEU A 6 18.58 -6.11 -15.95
N ALA A 7 19.69 -6.56 -15.35
CA ALA A 7 21.00 -6.60 -16.00
C ALA A 7 21.02 -7.51 -17.25
N ASP A 8 20.32 -8.65 -17.21
CA ASP A 8 20.21 -9.53 -18.36
C ASP A 8 19.28 -8.97 -19.45
N THR A 9 18.20 -8.33 -19.06
CA THR A 9 17.30 -7.63 -19.98
C THR A 9 18.06 -6.53 -20.73
N GLU A 10 18.88 -5.74 -20.03
CA GLU A 10 19.64 -4.65 -20.62
C GLU A 10 20.58 -5.12 -21.73
N LYS A 11 21.20 -6.29 -21.58
CA LYS A 11 22.07 -6.88 -22.61
C LYS A 11 21.31 -7.28 -23.90
N SER A 12 20.00 -7.51 -23.76
CA SER A 12 19.16 -8.03 -24.84
C SER A 12 18.38 -6.96 -25.59
N VAL A 13 18.43 -5.70 -25.13
CA VAL A 13 17.70 -4.58 -25.75
C VAL A 13 18.65 -3.57 -26.37
N ARG A 14 18.12 -2.70 -27.26
CA ARG A 14 18.89 -1.65 -27.91
C ARG A 14 19.40 -0.62 -26.89
N GLU A 15 20.47 0.08 -27.22
CA GLU A 15 21.12 1.05 -26.32
C GLU A 15 20.19 2.19 -25.85
N ASN A 16 19.28 2.61 -26.72
CA ASN A 16 18.31 3.68 -26.39
C ASN A 16 16.98 3.16 -25.81
N THR A 17 16.89 1.87 -25.47
CA THR A 17 15.68 1.30 -24.87
C THR A 17 15.54 1.76 -23.43
N ILE A 18 14.38 2.32 -23.10
CA ILE A 18 14.02 2.62 -21.72
C ILE A 18 13.49 1.35 -21.07
N ILE A 19 14.07 0.98 -19.92
CA ILE A 19 13.64 -0.15 -19.10
C ILE A 19 12.82 0.41 -17.93
N ALA A 20 11.62 -0.13 -17.74
CA ALA A 20 10.75 0.25 -16.65
C ALA A 20 10.51 -0.92 -15.68
N SER A 21 10.56 -0.66 -14.38
CA SER A 21 10.23 -1.65 -13.36
C SER A 21 8.93 -1.29 -12.66
N ASN A 22 7.99 -2.26 -12.60
CA ASN A 22 6.81 -2.19 -11.74
C ASN A 22 7.16 -2.76 -10.37
N THR A 23 7.54 -1.91 -9.45
CA THR A 23 7.78 -2.22 -8.03
C THR A 23 6.99 -1.27 -7.16
N SER A 24 6.50 -1.73 -6.01
CA SER A 24 5.71 -0.90 -5.08
C SER A 24 6.56 -0.33 -3.95
N THR A 25 7.74 -0.91 -3.67
CA THR A 25 8.55 -0.54 -2.49
C THR A 25 10.06 -0.55 -2.74
N ILE A 26 10.55 -1.32 -3.74
CA ILE A 26 11.98 -1.40 -4.00
C ILE A 26 12.44 -0.13 -4.72
N SER A 27 13.45 0.54 -4.17
CA SER A 27 14.06 1.75 -4.73
C SER A 27 14.50 1.54 -6.19
N ILE A 28 14.10 2.46 -7.06
CA ILE A 28 14.52 2.53 -8.47
C ILE A 28 16.01 2.86 -8.55
N THR A 29 16.49 3.76 -7.71
CA THR A 29 17.91 4.12 -7.60
C THR A 29 18.77 2.90 -7.30
N ARG A 30 18.37 2.09 -6.29
CA ARG A 30 19.06 0.87 -5.92
C ARG A 30 19.04 -0.20 -7.02
N LEU A 31 17.93 -0.35 -7.72
CA LEU A 31 17.82 -1.28 -8.86
C LEU A 31 18.71 -0.85 -10.03
N ALA A 32 18.81 0.47 -10.27
CA ALA A 32 19.63 1.05 -11.33
C ALA A 32 21.14 0.76 -11.17
N GLU A 33 21.63 0.49 -9.96
CA GLU A 33 23.03 0.13 -9.70
C GLU A 33 23.48 -1.15 -10.44
N SER A 34 22.53 -2.00 -10.81
CA SER A 34 22.80 -3.23 -11.57
C SER A 34 22.90 -3.03 -13.08
N LEU A 35 22.66 -1.81 -13.58
CA LEU A 35 22.59 -1.48 -14.99
C LEU A 35 23.82 -0.70 -15.46
N GLN A 36 24.17 -0.85 -16.74
CA GLN A 36 25.23 -0.10 -17.40
C GLN A 36 24.74 1.27 -17.89
N ARG A 37 23.44 1.38 -18.15
CA ARG A 37 22.75 2.61 -18.66
C ARG A 37 21.62 3.02 -17.70
N PRO A 38 21.96 3.35 -16.42
CA PRO A 38 20.97 3.68 -15.40
C PRO A 38 20.12 4.91 -15.75
N GLU A 39 20.59 5.78 -16.66
CA GLU A 39 19.84 6.93 -17.18
C GLU A 39 18.61 6.53 -18.00
N ASN A 40 18.60 5.32 -18.57
CA ASN A 40 17.47 4.75 -19.31
C ASN A 40 16.59 3.85 -18.44
N PHE A 41 16.72 3.91 -17.12
CA PHE A 41 15.91 3.13 -16.19
C PHE A 41 14.97 4.02 -15.38
N VAL A 42 13.70 3.57 -15.24
CA VAL A 42 12.62 4.33 -14.59
C VAL A 42 11.70 3.37 -13.82
N GLY A 43 11.06 3.85 -12.79
CA GLY A 43 9.93 3.15 -12.19
C GLY A 43 8.62 3.46 -12.91
N MET A 44 7.76 2.47 -13.06
CA MET A 44 6.40 2.64 -13.59
C MET A 44 5.45 1.80 -12.73
N HIS A 45 4.92 2.40 -11.68
CA HIS A 45 4.12 1.72 -10.67
C HIS A 45 2.64 1.82 -10.98
N PHE A 46 2.00 0.66 -11.16
CA PHE A 46 0.58 0.52 -11.41
C PHE A 46 -0.15 0.10 -10.13
N PHE A 47 -1.43 0.50 -10.03
CA PHE A 47 -2.31 0.14 -8.93
C PHE A 47 -3.28 -0.98 -9.33
N ASN A 48 -3.53 -1.90 -8.40
CA ASN A 48 -4.43 -3.04 -8.63
C ASN A 48 -5.91 -2.64 -8.42
N PRO A 49 -6.83 -3.04 -9.30
CA PRO A 49 -6.62 -3.77 -10.55
C PRO A 49 -6.18 -2.85 -11.69
N VAL A 50 -5.08 -3.22 -12.35
CA VAL A 50 -4.37 -2.38 -13.34
C VAL A 50 -5.29 -1.86 -14.45
N HIS A 51 -6.23 -2.69 -14.93
CA HIS A 51 -7.13 -2.31 -16.02
C HIS A 51 -8.19 -1.27 -15.63
N MET A 52 -8.47 -1.11 -14.33
CA MET A 52 -9.47 -0.16 -13.81
C MET A 52 -8.82 1.12 -13.24
N MET A 53 -7.70 0.96 -12.55
CA MET A 53 -7.05 2.09 -11.86
C MET A 53 -6.37 3.02 -12.84
N PRO A 54 -6.75 4.31 -12.88
CA PRO A 54 -6.22 5.25 -13.86
C PRO A 54 -4.81 5.75 -13.52
N LEU A 55 -4.48 5.85 -12.23
CA LEU A 55 -3.22 6.43 -11.76
C LEU A 55 -2.04 5.52 -12.07
N VAL A 56 -0.91 6.13 -12.48
CA VAL A 56 0.41 5.49 -12.58
C VAL A 56 1.44 6.44 -12.00
N GLU A 57 2.28 5.97 -11.10
CA GLU A 57 3.46 6.69 -10.65
C GLU A 57 4.64 6.41 -11.60
N VAL A 58 5.23 7.45 -12.13
CA VAL A 58 6.49 7.41 -12.88
C VAL A 58 7.60 7.84 -11.91
N ILE A 59 8.41 6.89 -11.48
CA ILE A 59 9.37 7.11 -10.40
C ILE A 59 10.73 7.48 -10.97
N ARG A 60 11.20 8.66 -10.58
CA ARG A 60 12.52 9.18 -10.91
C ARG A 60 13.56 8.65 -9.94
N GLY A 61 14.39 7.70 -10.38
CA GLY A 61 15.61 7.33 -9.67
C GLY A 61 16.69 8.44 -9.82
N GLU A 62 17.71 8.37 -9.00
CA GLU A 62 18.78 9.40 -8.95
C GLU A 62 19.45 9.65 -10.31
N LYS A 63 19.66 8.59 -11.10
CA LYS A 63 20.29 8.65 -12.41
C LYS A 63 19.32 8.67 -13.59
N THR A 64 18.02 8.56 -13.34
CA THR A 64 17.00 8.52 -14.40
C THR A 64 16.99 9.82 -15.20
N SER A 65 17.15 9.75 -16.52
CA SER A 65 17.17 10.91 -17.40
C SER A 65 15.80 11.56 -17.57
N ALA A 66 15.78 12.85 -17.89
CA ALA A 66 14.54 13.56 -18.22
C ALA A 66 13.85 12.96 -19.46
N GLU A 67 14.61 12.43 -20.41
CA GLU A 67 14.08 11.77 -21.61
C GLU A 67 13.36 10.46 -21.26
N ALA A 68 13.95 9.63 -20.36
CA ALA A 68 13.32 8.40 -19.89
C ALA A 68 12.00 8.70 -19.19
N ILE A 69 11.95 9.73 -18.35
CA ILE A 69 10.73 10.16 -17.66
C ILE A 69 9.68 10.64 -18.66
N ALA A 70 10.05 11.58 -19.56
CA ALA A 70 9.09 12.13 -20.52
C ALA A 70 8.50 11.05 -21.43
N THR A 71 9.34 10.13 -21.92
CA THR A 71 8.91 9.01 -22.76
C THR A 71 7.97 8.08 -22.02
N THR A 72 8.25 7.76 -20.74
CA THR A 72 7.40 6.91 -19.91
C THR A 72 6.07 7.58 -19.58
N VAL A 73 6.06 8.90 -19.32
CA VAL A 73 4.82 9.68 -19.13
C VAL A 73 3.95 9.63 -20.39
N VAL A 74 4.52 9.85 -21.57
CA VAL A 74 3.80 9.77 -22.85
C VAL A 74 3.26 8.35 -23.08
N LEU A 75 4.04 7.31 -22.75
CA LEU A 75 3.59 5.92 -22.85
C LEU A 75 2.38 5.68 -21.93
N ALA A 76 2.46 6.10 -20.66
CA ALA A 76 1.34 5.95 -19.72
C ALA A 76 0.07 6.65 -20.20
N GLN A 77 0.19 7.86 -20.75
CA GLN A 77 -0.94 8.60 -21.36
C GLN A 77 -1.54 7.85 -22.55
N LYS A 78 -0.70 7.29 -23.44
CA LYS A 78 -1.16 6.46 -24.56
C LYS A 78 -1.87 5.17 -24.11
N MET A 79 -1.55 4.66 -22.92
CA MET A 79 -2.26 3.54 -22.29
C MET A 79 -3.57 3.97 -21.62
N GLY A 80 -3.98 5.22 -21.74
CA GLY A 80 -5.19 5.76 -21.09
C GLY A 80 -5.02 5.97 -19.57
N LYS A 81 -3.77 6.05 -19.08
CA LYS A 81 -3.48 6.29 -17.68
C LYS A 81 -3.25 7.78 -17.40
N THR A 82 -3.37 8.15 -16.13
CA THR A 82 -3.03 9.47 -15.59
C THR A 82 -1.68 9.34 -14.86
N PRO A 83 -0.55 9.67 -15.52
CA PRO A 83 0.75 9.58 -14.89
C PRO A 83 1.04 10.78 -13.98
N ILE A 84 1.69 10.51 -12.86
CA ILE A 84 2.35 11.51 -12.02
C ILE A 84 3.83 11.16 -11.91
N VAL A 85 4.69 12.17 -11.94
CA VAL A 85 6.13 11.97 -11.75
C VAL A 85 6.45 12.19 -10.28
N VAL A 86 7.09 11.20 -9.67
CA VAL A 86 7.45 11.21 -8.25
C VAL A 86 8.93 10.89 -8.07
N ASN A 87 9.50 11.36 -6.97
CA ASN A 87 10.88 11.01 -6.59
C ASN A 87 10.92 9.60 -5.98
N ASP A 88 12.09 8.95 -6.14
CA ASP A 88 12.35 7.66 -5.53
C ASP A 88 12.51 7.81 -4.01
N CYS A 89 11.62 7.19 -3.27
CA CYS A 89 11.67 7.05 -1.82
C CYS A 89 10.87 5.79 -1.42
N PRO A 90 11.03 5.27 -0.20
CA PRO A 90 10.21 4.16 0.28
C PRO A 90 8.72 4.45 0.13
N GLY A 91 7.99 3.56 -0.58
CA GLY A 91 6.56 3.70 -0.83
C GLY A 91 6.16 4.75 -1.87
N PHE A 92 7.12 5.45 -2.49
CA PHE A 92 6.90 6.52 -3.47
C PHE A 92 5.98 7.63 -2.92
N LEU A 93 4.90 8.01 -3.61
CA LEU A 93 3.93 8.98 -3.09
C LEU A 93 2.75 8.28 -2.41
N VAL A 94 2.05 7.41 -3.16
CA VAL A 94 0.75 6.86 -2.70
C VAL A 94 0.92 5.97 -1.48
N ASN A 95 1.85 5.01 -1.51
CA ASN A 95 2.07 4.15 -0.35
C ASN A 95 2.63 4.95 0.83
N ARG A 96 3.50 5.93 0.58
CA ARG A 96 4.07 6.79 1.62
C ARG A 96 2.98 7.50 2.42
N VAL A 97 1.95 8.07 1.78
CA VAL A 97 0.84 8.72 2.49
C VAL A 97 -0.19 7.71 3.05
N LEU A 98 -0.28 6.52 2.44
CA LEU A 98 -1.24 5.50 2.87
C LEU A 98 -0.79 4.75 4.14
N PHE A 99 0.51 4.54 4.37
CA PHE A 99 0.98 3.81 5.55
C PHE A 99 0.69 4.54 6.87
N PRO A 100 0.88 5.86 7.03
CA PRO A 100 0.40 6.60 8.19
C PRO A 100 -1.11 6.48 8.44
N TYR A 101 -1.92 6.38 7.38
CA TYR A 101 -3.35 6.10 7.48
C TYR A 101 -3.62 4.74 8.15
N PHE A 102 -2.90 3.68 7.77
CA PHE A 102 -2.99 2.38 8.46
C PHE A 102 -2.45 2.43 9.89
N GLY A 103 -1.40 3.21 10.15
CA GLY A 103 -0.91 3.46 11.50
C GLY A 103 -1.95 4.14 12.38
N ALA A 104 -2.68 5.13 11.85
CA ALA A 104 -3.79 5.78 12.55
C ALA A 104 -4.96 4.81 12.83
N PHE A 105 -5.24 3.91 11.88
CA PHE A 105 -6.22 2.84 12.08
C PHE A 105 -5.81 1.92 13.24
N ASP A 106 -4.56 1.45 13.28
CA ASP A 106 -4.06 0.62 14.38
C ASP A 106 -4.16 1.36 15.73
N LEU A 107 -3.85 2.66 15.78
CA LEU A 107 -3.98 3.47 16.99
C LEU A 107 -5.44 3.61 17.46
N LEU A 108 -6.38 3.80 16.53
CA LEU A 108 -7.81 3.81 16.86
C LEU A 108 -8.25 2.49 17.50
N LEU A 109 -7.81 1.35 16.94
CA LEU A 109 -8.14 0.03 17.51
C LEU A 109 -7.49 -0.18 18.88
N LYS A 110 -6.26 0.29 19.07
CA LYS A 110 -5.57 0.28 20.36
C LYS A 110 -6.35 1.07 21.42
N ASP A 111 -6.96 2.17 21.02
CA ASP A 111 -7.79 3.01 21.88
C ASP A 111 -9.24 2.52 22.02
N GLY A 112 -9.56 1.31 21.55
CA GLY A 112 -10.86 0.66 21.74
C GLY A 112 -11.89 0.90 20.65
N ALA A 113 -11.52 1.51 19.51
CA ALA A 113 -12.44 1.68 18.40
C ALA A 113 -12.87 0.34 17.77
N ASP A 114 -14.11 0.28 17.31
CA ASP A 114 -14.62 -0.82 16.51
C ASP A 114 -14.16 -0.70 15.06
N PHE A 115 -13.44 -1.68 14.52
CA PHE A 115 -12.94 -1.63 13.14
C PHE A 115 -14.07 -1.53 12.11
N GLN A 116 -15.26 -2.09 12.37
CA GLN A 116 -16.41 -1.92 11.50
C GLN A 116 -16.98 -0.50 11.56
N GLN A 117 -16.93 0.14 12.75
CA GLN A 117 -17.31 1.55 12.87
C GLN A 117 -16.36 2.42 12.05
N VAL A 118 -15.05 2.20 12.18
CA VAL A 118 -14.03 2.94 11.41
C VAL A 118 -14.25 2.74 9.91
N ASP A 119 -14.44 1.50 9.45
CA ASP A 119 -14.74 1.22 8.04
C ASP A 119 -15.95 2.01 7.54
N LYS A 120 -17.06 1.94 8.25
CA LYS A 120 -18.32 2.62 7.87
C LYS A 120 -18.18 4.14 7.85
N VAL A 121 -17.46 4.71 8.81
CA VAL A 121 -17.24 6.17 8.88
C VAL A 121 -16.40 6.61 7.69
N MET A 122 -15.32 5.91 7.37
CA MET A 122 -14.46 6.26 6.24
C MET A 122 -15.13 6.04 4.89
N GLU A 123 -15.91 4.97 4.73
CA GLU A 123 -16.73 4.76 3.53
C GLU A 123 -17.76 5.89 3.34
N LYS A 124 -18.41 6.33 4.42
CA LYS A 124 -19.35 7.47 4.39
C LYS A 124 -18.65 8.81 4.11
N PHE A 125 -17.42 8.97 4.58
CA PHE A 125 -16.60 10.15 4.30
C PHE A 125 -16.21 10.26 2.83
N GLY A 126 -16.16 9.14 2.10
CA GLY A 126 -15.90 9.13 0.65
C GLY A 126 -14.84 8.14 0.19
N TRP A 127 -14.27 7.35 1.08
CA TRP A 127 -13.37 6.27 0.69
C TRP A 127 -14.16 5.10 0.07
N PRO A 128 -13.66 4.47 -1.00
CA PRO A 128 -14.35 3.34 -1.62
C PRO A 128 -14.39 2.10 -0.72
N MET A 129 -13.47 2.02 0.24
CA MET A 129 -13.33 0.96 1.24
C MET A 129 -12.80 1.55 2.54
N GLY A 130 -13.31 1.08 3.69
CA GLY A 130 -12.71 1.40 4.98
C GLY A 130 -11.36 0.69 5.17
N PRO A 131 -10.54 1.09 6.17
CA PRO A 131 -9.17 0.62 6.34
C PRO A 131 -9.05 -0.89 6.60
N ALA A 132 -9.94 -1.48 7.41
CA ALA A 132 -9.94 -2.92 7.67
C ALA A 132 -10.26 -3.72 6.40
N TYR A 133 -11.25 -3.28 5.64
CA TYR A 133 -11.58 -3.92 4.37
C TYR A 133 -10.50 -3.70 3.32
N LEU A 134 -9.92 -2.51 3.26
CA LEU A 134 -8.84 -2.19 2.30
C LEU A 134 -7.62 -3.10 2.52
N ILE A 135 -7.16 -3.25 3.76
CA ILE A 135 -6.00 -4.11 4.03
C ILE A 135 -6.28 -5.59 3.76
N ASP A 136 -7.50 -6.05 3.97
CA ASP A 136 -7.94 -7.40 3.62
C ASP A 136 -7.89 -7.63 2.09
N VAL A 137 -8.26 -6.62 1.30
CA VAL A 137 -8.22 -6.66 -0.18
C VAL A 137 -6.78 -6.63 -0.71
N VAL A 138 -5.94 -5.76 -0.15
CA VAL A 138 -4.50 -5.66 -0.51
C VAL A 138 -3.76 -6.94 -0.14
N GLY A 139 -4.13 -7.55 0.96
CA GLY A 139 -3.47 -8.68 1.60
C GLY A 139 -2.62 -8.22 2.77
N ILE A 140 -2.95 -8.75 3.95
CA ILE A 140 -2.34 -8.38 5.23
C ILE A 140 -0.83 -8.64 5.24
N ASP A 141 -0.37 -9.74 4.63
CA ASP A 141 1.05 -10.04 4.42
C ASP A 141 1.78 -8.98 3.59
N THR A 142 1.11 -8.46 2.55
CA THR A 142 1.64 -7.36 1.73
C THR A 142 1.72 -6.07 2.54
N GLY A 143 0.70 -5.80 3.36
CA GLY A 143 0.68 -4.65 4.26
C GLY A 143 1.81 -4.67 5.29
N VAL A 144 2.01 -5.81 5.98
CA VAL A 144 3.10 -5.98 6.94
C VAL A 144 4.47 -5.79 6.30
N HIS A 145 4.72 -6.44 5.16
CA HIS A 145 5.99 -6.25 4.45
C HIS A 145 6.21 -4.80 3.98
N GLY A 146 5.16 -4.13 3.52
CA GLY A 146 5.21 -2.71 3.18
C GLY A 146 5.53 -1.84 4.41
N ALA A 147 4.92 -2.12 5.57
CA ALA A 147 5.17 -1.40 6.81
C ALA A 147 6.65 -1.56 7.27
N GLU A 148 7.25 -2.74 7.12
CA GLU A 148 8.68 -2.96 7.38
C GLU A 148 9.56 -2.04 6.52
N VAL A 149 9.29 -1.97 5.21
CA VAL A 149 10.04 -1.08 4.30
C VAL A 149 9.87 0.39 4.66
N MET A 150 8.65 0.79 5.06
CA MET A 150 8.38 2.17 5.49
C MET A 150 9.09 2.47 6.81
N ALA A 151 9.09 1.54 7.76
CA ALA A 151 9.79 1.67 9.05
C ALA A 151 11.32 1.77 8.88
N GLU A 152 11.89 1.03 7.92
CA GLU A 152 13.31 1.16 7.57
C GLU A 152 13.64 2.53 6.93
N GLY A 153 12.76 3.01 6.05
CA GLY A 153 12.95 4.27 5.34
C GLY A 153 12.66 5.52 6.17
N PHE A 154 11.75 5.43 7.13
CA PHE A 154 11.28 6.52 7.98
C PHE A 154 11.20 6.10 9.47
N PRO A 155 12.33 5.70 10.09
CA PRO A 155 12.33 5.08 11.42
C PRO A 155 11.75 5.98 12.51
N ASP A 156 11.92 7.31 12.38
CA ASP A 156 11.45 8.28 13.38
C ASP A 156 9.94 8.50 13.35
N ARG A 157 9.25 8.07 12.28
CA ARG A 157 7.84 8.39 12.04
C ARG A 157 6.95 7.19 11.76
N MET A 158 7.50 6.15 11.12
CA MET A 158 6.72 5.01 10.61
C MET A 158 7.11 3.69 11.27
N LYS A 159 7.96 3.71 12.29
CA LYS A 159 8.28 2.54 13.10
C LYS A 159 7.51 2.60 14.42
N PRO A 160 6.40 1.85 14.57
CA PRO A 160 5.67 1.82 15.82
C PRO A 160 6.48 1.12 16.91
N ASP A 161 6.24 1.50 18.17
CA ASP A 161 6.80 0.86 19.36
C ASP A 161 5.83 -0.18 19.99
N TYR A 162 4.77 -0.50 19.27
CA TYR A 162 3.73 -1.45 19.67
C TYR A 162 3.40 -2.38 18.49
N LYS A 163 2.82 -3.53 18.83
CA LYS A 163 2.28 -4.47 17.83
C LYS A 163 0.86 -4.05 17.44
N GLY A 164 0.68 -3.68 16.16
CA GLY A 164 -0.62 -3.28 15.62
C GLY A 164 -1.54 -4.45 15.30
N ALA A 165 -2.83 -4.16 15.09
CA ALA A 165 -3.84 -5.16 14.73
C ALA A 165 -3.51 -5.85 13.41
N ILE A 166 -2.96 -5.13 12.44
CA ILE A 166 -2.57 -5.69 11.13
C ILE A 166 -1.48 -6.76 11.31
N GLU A 167 -0.49 -6.52 12.17
CA GLU A 167 0.57 -7.48 12.47
C GLU A 167 0.02 -8.69 13.25
N ILE A 168 -0.88 -8.47 14.22
CA ILE A 168 -1.56 -9.55 14.96
C ILE A 168 -2.35 -10.44 14.00
N MET A 169 -3.07 -9.87 13.05
CA MET A 169 -3.79 -10.65 12.02
C MET A 169 -2.81 -11.50 11.20
N TYR A 170 -1.68 -10.93 10.77
CA TYR A 170 -0.65 -11.64 10.01
C TYR A 170 -0.08 -12.84 10.77
N GLU A 171 0.32 -12.67 12.03
CA GLU A 171 0.85 -13.75 12.89
C GLU A 171 -0.16 -14.90 13.08
N ASN A 172 -1.45 -14.57 13.10
CA ASN A 172 -2.53 -15.55 13.18
C ASN A 172 -2.96 -16.10 11.80
N LYS A 173 -2.12 -15.88 10.76
CA LYS A 173 -2.33 -16.37 9.38
C LYS A 173 -3.64 -15.89 8.76
N ARG A 174 -4.11 -14.75 9.17
CA ARG A 174 -5.27 -14.07 8.61
C ARG A 174 -4.76 -13.10 7.55
N LEU A 175 -4.81 -13.52 6.27
CA LEU A 175 -4.18 -12.80 5.15
C LEU A 175 -5.18 -11.99 4.31
N GLY A 176 -6.40 -11.82 4.80
CA GLY A 176 -7.47 -11.14 4.09
C GLY A 176 -8.10 -12.01 3.01
N GLN A 177 -8.41 -11.40 1.87
CA GLN A 177 -9.06 -12.12 0.75
C GLN A 177 -8.19 -13.21 0.11
N LYS A 178 -6.88 -13.26 0.39
CA LYS A 178 -5.98 -14.28 -0.15
C LYS A 178 -6.29 -15.68 0.37
N ASN A 179 -6.71 -15.78 1.62
CA ASN A 179 -7.06 -17.05 2.26
C ASN A 179 -8.45 -17.00 2.93
N ASP A 180 -9.31 -16.08 2.48
CA ASP A 180 -10.69 -15.91 2.88
C ASP A 180 -10.89 -15.49 4.34
N VAL A 181 -9.85 -15.06 5.03
CA VAL A 181 -9.91 -14.60 6.42
C VAL A 181 -8.89 -13.48 6.70
N GLY A 182 -9.39 -12.35 7.20
CA GLY A 182 -8.63 -11.17 7.62
C GLY A 182 -9.30 -10.51 8.80
N PHE A 183 -9.53 -9.21 8.77
CA PHE A 183 -10.46 -8.53 9.68
C PHE A 183 -11.88 -9.04 9.51
N TYR A 184 -12.21 -9.43 8.28
CA TYR A 184 -13.47 -10.10 7.94
C TYR A 184 -13.22 -11.54 7.49
N LYS A 185 -14.27 -12.36 7.51
CA LYS A 185 -14.35 -13.59 6.73
C LYS A 185 -14.95 -13.29 5.36
N TYR A 186 -14.58 -14.09 4.38
CA TYR A 186 -15.06 -13.97 3.02
C TYR A 186 -15.75 -15.26 2.61
N GLU A 187 -17.04 -15.14 2.30
CA GLU A 187 -17.87 -16.25 1.85
C GLU A 187 -18.40 -15.94 0.44
N LEU A 188 -18.68 -16.97 -0.34
CA LEU A 188 -19.32 -16.80 -1.62
C LEU A 188 -20.79 -16.53 -1.44
N ASP A 189 -21.27 -15.42 -1.98
CA ASP A 189 -22.71 -15.15 -2.06
C ASP A 189 -23.39 -16.07 -3.09
N ARG A 190 -24.72 -15.97 -3.20
CA ARG A 190 -25.52 -16.77 -4.13
C ARG A 190 -25.14 -16.56 -5.61
N LYS A 191 -24.36 -15.52 -5.93
CA LYS A 191 -23.87 -15.19 -7.26
C LYS A 191 -22.41 -15.57 -7.47
N GLY A 192 -21.80 -16.26 -6.48
CA GLY A 192 -20.39 -16.66 -6.53
C GLY A 192 -19.39 -15.52 -6.29
N LYS A 193 -19.82 -14.37 -5.75
CA LYS A 193 -18.94 -13.26 -5.38
C LYS A 193 -18.56 -13.36 -3.92
N LYS A 194 -17.32 -13.02 -3.59
CA LYS A 194 -16.86 -12.92 -2.21
C LYS A 194 -17.59 -11.78 -1.50
N ALA A 195 -18.27 -12.09 -0.41
CA ALA A 195 -18.93 -11.15 0.48
C ALA A 195 -18.22 -11.14 1.85
N LYS A 196 -18.00 -9.96 2.41
CA LYS A 196 -17.41 -9.83 3.75
C LYS A 196 -18.45 -10.16 4.83
N VAL A 197 -18.06 -11.01 5.77
CA VAL A 197 -18.86 -11.43 6.92
C VAL A 197 -18.10 -11.09 8.18
N VAL A 198 -18.83 -10.65 9.20
CA VAL A 198 -18.23 -10.32 10.52
C VAL A 198 -17.70 -11.60 11.17
N ASP A 199 -16.50 -11.51 11.75
CA ASP A 199 -15.86 -12.63 12.44
C ASP A 199 -15.52 -12.27 13.89
N ALA A 200 -16.11 -12.98 14.84
CA ALA A 200 -15.87 -12.78 16.26
C ALA A 200 -14.39 -12.97 16.65
N THR A 201 -13.70 -13.93 16.01
CA THR A 201 -12.28 -14.19 16.28
C THR A 201 -11.40 -12.97 15.94
N ALA A 202 -11.76 -12.17 14.92
CA ALA A 202 -11.03 -10.93 14.62
C ALA A 202 -11.13 -9.94 15.79
N TYR A 203 -12.28 -9.82 16.42
CA TYR A 203 -12.47 -8.98 17.61
C TYR A 203 -11.67 -9.47 18.81
N GLU A 204 -11.62 -10.79 19.04
CA GLU A 204 -10.82 -11.39 20.12
C GLU A 204 -9.33 -11.06 19.93
N LEU A 205 -8.83 -11.14 18.69
CA LEU A 205 -7.44 -10.80 18.37
C LEU A 205 -7.15 -9.31 18.53
N VAL A 206 -8.02 -8.44 18.02
CA VAL A 206 -7.87 -6.98 18.19
C VAL A 206 -7.91 -6.59 19.67
N ALA A 207 -8.76 -7.20 20.47
CA ALA A 207 -8.84 -6.95 21.91
C ALA A 207 -7.52 -7.22 22.66
N THR A 208 -6.62 -8.05 22.13
CA THR A 208 -5.32 -8.33 22.76
C THR A 208 -4.38 -7.12 22.78
N MET A 209 -4.57 -6.15 21.87
CA MET A 209 -3.77 -4.95 21.81
C MET A 209 -4.46 -3.71 22.41
N ALA A 210 -5.77 -3.78 22.61
CA ALA A 210 -6.54 -2.65 23.10
C ALA A 210 -6.09 -2.27 24.53
N THR A 211 -5.88 -0.97 24.75
CA THR A 211 -5.50 -0.42 26.06
C THR A 211 -6.69 0.12 26.84
N THR A 212 -7.83 0.24 26.18
CA THR A 212 -9.11 0.68 26.75
C THR A 212 -10.23 -0.27 26.37
N GLU A 213 -11.33 -0.21 27.11
CA GLU A 213 -12.54 -0.93 26.74
C GLU A 213 -13.11 -0.41 25.41
N LYS A 214 -13.73 -1.32 24.65
CA LYS A 214 -14.39 -0.96 23.41
C LYS A 214 -15.51 0.05 23.65
N HIS A 215 -15.46 1.16 22.91
CA HIS A 215 -16.49 2.20 22.94
C HIS A 215 -16.75 2.77 21.55
N GLU A 216 -17.81 3.55 21.41
CA GLU A 216 -18.11 4.27 20.19
C GLU A 216 -17.34 5.60 20.15
N PHE A 217 -16.66 5.83 19.06
CA PHE A 217 -16.00 7.10 18.76
C PHE A 217 -16.95 8.02 17.98
N ASP A 218 -16.80 9.33 18.18
CA ASP A 218 -17.42 10.30 17.29
C ASP A 218 -16.91 10.14 15.86
N ALA A 219 -17.82 10.23 14.87
CA ALA A 219 -17.45 10.08 13.48
C ALA A 219 -16.41 11.10 13.00
N GLN A 220 -16.50 12.35 13.51
CA GLN A 220 -15.54 13.39 13.16
C GLN A 220 -14.17 13.10 13.76
N GLU A 221 -14.10 12.59 14.99
CA GLU A 221 -12.83 12.17 15.60
C GLU A 221 -12.14 11.07 14.78
N ILE A 222 -12.89 10.06 14.31
CA ILE A 222 -12.35 9.02 13.44
C ILE A 222 -11.79 9.63 12.16
N ILE A 223 -12.56 10.51 11.49
CA ILE A 223 -12.14 11.17 10.25
C ILE A 223 -10.86 11.97 10.49
N ASP A 224 -10.83 12.79 11.55
CA ASP A 224 -9.70 13.66 11.86
C ASP A 224 -8.43 12.82 12.11
N ARG A 225 -8.53 11.79 12.95
CA ARG A 225 -7.39 10.91 13.26
C ARG A 225 -6.86 10.18 12.03
N MET A 226 -7.74 9.71 11.15
CA MET A 226 -7.37 9.01 9.91
C MET A 226 -6.79 9.97 8.87
N MET A 227 -7.44 11.13 8.66
CA MET A 227 -7.10 12.02 7.55
C MET A 227 -5.96 12.98 7.86
N LEU A 228 -5.79 13.43 9.12
CA LEU A 228 -4.68 14.32 9.45
C LEU A 228 -3.32 13.64 9.28
N THR A 229 -3.21 12.36 9.62
CA THR A 229 -1.98 11.59 9.38
C THR A 229 -1.70 11.42 7.90
N PHE A 230 -2.73 11.16 7.10
CA PHE A 230 -2.64 11.05 5.64
C PHE A 230 -2.23 12.37 4.98
N CYS A 231 -2.78 13.49 5.43
CA CYS A 231 -2.52 14.82 4.83
C CYS A 231 -1.19 15.44 5.24
N ASN A 232 -0.66 15.06 6.41
CA ASN A 232 0.56 15.66 6.96
C ASN A 232 1.84 14.97 6.45
N GLU A 233 1.75 13.78 5.86
CA GLU A 233 2.88 13.09 5.24
C GLU A 233 3.13 13.61 3.83
#